data_630e2c8d4fc16cc5cbeb4022fe5904a2
#
_entry.id   630e2c8d4fc16cc5cbeb4022fe5904a2
#
_cell.length_a   1.000
_cell.length_b   1.000
_cell.length_c   1.000
_cell.angle_alpha   90.00
_cell.angle_beta   90.00
_cell.angle_gamma   90.00
#
_symmetry.space_group_name_H-M   'P 1'
#
loop_
_entity.id
_entity.type
_entity.pdbx_description
1 polymer ?
#
loop_
_entity_poly.entity_id
_entity_poly.type
_entity_poly.pdbx_seq_one_letter_code
_entity_poly.pdbx_strand_id
1 'polypeptide(L)'
;MRAPTNLFQQIVVFVLSACVWIPLNQASVAATNPPLAFVHVNVIPMNHDEVLEDQTVIVRDGKIAEIGPSATVHVPRGTRHIESKGKYLIPGLTDAHVHLQTPTEFPLFLANGVTTVFNLDGRPAHLLWRKQIADGDLLGPTIFTTGPIFGQAHTGEQAVHMVDEQASLGYDGVKIYNQVSKAEYSSLIAEAKRKGMLLMGHIAREPDFELTLASGQSIAHLEEFTYTYFNPQHDAINSHIVYDEARIPGAVQLTAQSGVSVIPTLSTYATIVEQATSLDNYLKRPDLKYDPPWIFASLQPAANRYKNGFKPEFYPRIRSSLALQRKLLKALEDAGVPIMAGTDASDVGPVAGFGLHDELQEYVNDGFTPFQALQTATVNPARYFRRSQEFGTIEPGKRADLVLLEQNPLADISNTRKIAGVSVRGRWLDHNELAALMEDVPAAYPRQIKQLQHELEANPAQAQRYLDDNDPLDNLSATALSGLAAEQGATKLRLVVLNIRRSDPKSALVSEEKINGLGYTLLNLKKYPEAIAVFRMNTEDFPQSANTYDSYAEALPSSSPETGAEAMAAPHA
;
A
#
# COMPACT_ATOMS: atom_id res chain seq x y z
N MET A 1 -56.99 47.86 56.38
CA MET A 1 -56.49 46.74 57.16
C MET A 1 -56.26 45.58 56.18
N ARG A 2 -55.06 45.00 56.23
CA ARG A 2 -54.55 43.91 55.45
C ARG A 2 -54.19 44.18 53.98
N ALA A 3 -52.90 44.27 53.72
CA ALA A 3 -52.28 44.33 52.42
C ALA A 3 -52.30 42.96 51.72
N PRO A 4 -52.30 42.86 50.41
CA PRO A 4 -52.07 41.61 49.66
C PRO A 4 -50.62 41.45 49.22
N THR A 5 -50.18 40.25 49.35
CA THR A 5 -48.88 39.73 48.91
C THR A 5 -48.79 39.57 47.41
N ASN A 6 -47.75 40.13 46.81
CA ASN A 6 -47.38 39.93 45.42
C ASN A 6 -46.80 38.50 45.19
N LEU A 7 -47.38 37.79 44.24
CA LEU A 7 -46.86 36.55 43.70
C LEU A 7 -46.33 36.79 42.28
N PHE A 8 -44.97 36.84 42.14
CA PHE A 8 -44.32 36.86 40.83
C PHE A 8 -44.41 35.46 40.21
N GLN A 9 -45.22 35.29 39.19
CA GLN A 9 -45.17 34.15 38.30
C GLN A 9 -44.08 34.37 37.25
N GLN A 10 -43.01 33.56 37.33
CA GLN A 10 -42.05 33.39 36.24
C GLN A 10 -42.68 32.50 35.17
N ILE A 11 -42.94 33.10 34.01
CA ILE A 11 -43.32 32.37 32.80
C ILE A 11 -42.03 31.90 32.16
N VAL A 12 -41.77 30.58 32.23
CA VAL A 12 -40.74 29.93 31.43
C VAL A 12 -41.33 29.61 30.07
N VAL A 13 -40.90 30.37 29.07
CA VAL A 13 -41.23 30.11 27.66
C VAL A 13 -40.34 28.99 27.16
N PHE A 14 -40.88 27.78 27.03
CA PHE A 14 -40.26 26.67 26.28
C PHE A 14 -40.43 26.98 24.79
N VAL A 15 -39.35 27.43 24.12
CA VAL A 15 -39.28 27.44 22.67
C VAL A 15 -38.95 26.03 22.21
N LEU A 16 -39.97 25.27 21.84
CA LEU A 16 -39.83 24.02 21.10
C LEU A 16 -39.39 24.37 19.67
N SER A 17 -38.07 24.31 19.40
CA SER A 17 -37.57 24.26 18.04
C SER A 17 -37.91 22.90 17.45
N ALA A 18 -39.04 22.84 16.75
CA ALA A 18 -39.33 21.71 15.88
C ALA A 18 -38.37 21.79 14.68
N CYS A 19 -37.24 21.09 14.76
CA CYS A 19 -36.45 20.76 13.59
C CYS A 19 -37.30 19.87 12.69
N VAL A 20 -37.94 20.46 11.71
CA VAL A 20 -38.52 19.74 10.57
C VAL A 20 -37.36 19.13 9.80
N TRP A 21 -37.13 17.87 9.99
CA TRP A 21 -36.30 17.06 9.11
C TRP A 21 -37.04 16.98 7.77
N ILE A 22 -36.70 17.86 6.84
CA ILE A 22 -36.98 17.67 5.42
C ILE A 22 -35.92 16.64 4.97
N PRO A 23 -36.28 15.45 4.53
CA PRO A 23 -35.33 14.60 3.85
C PRO A 23 -35.01 15.28 2.53
N LEU A 24 -33.89 16.00 2.49
CA LEU A 24 -33.24 16.36 1.24
C LEU A 24 -32.80 15.07 0.60
N ASN A 25 -33.70 14.48 -0.18
CA ASN A 25 -33.38 13.49 -1.16
C ASN A 25 -32.62 14.22 -2.28
N GLN A 26 -31.43 14.73 -1.96
CA GLN A 26 -30.45 15.09 -2.97
C GLN A 26 -29.93 13.76 -3.50
N ALA A 27 -30.59 13.26 -4.56
CA ALA A 27 -29.86 12.41 -5.50
C ALA A 27 -28.54 13.16 -5.75
N SER A 28 -27.45 12.64 -5.24
CA SER A 28 -26.10 13.07 -5.59
C SER A 28 -26.01 12.95 -7.10
N VAL A 29 -26.25 14.03 -7.80
CA VAL A 29 -25.85 14.15 -9.19
C VAL A 29 -24.33 14.14 -9.09
N ALA A 30 -23.74 12.99 -9.32
CA ALA A 30 -22.29 12.88 -9.48
C ALA A 30 -21.91 14.05 -10.40
N ALA A 31 -21.09 14.96 -9.90
CA ALA A 31 -20.68 16.13 -10.66
C ALA A 31 -20.00 15.61 -11.93
N THR A 32 -20.70 15.68 -13.06
CA THR A 32 -20.17 15.22 -14.33
C THR A 32 -18.98 16.11 -14.64
N ASN A 33 -17.79 15.52 -14.68
CA ASN A 33 -16.60 16.26 -15.08
C ASN A 33 -16.87 16.87 -16.47
N PRO A 34 -16.52 18.14 -16.69
CA PRO A 34 -16.68 18.75 -18.01
C PRO A 34 -15.89 17.92 -19.04
N PRO A 35 -16.41 17.78 -20.28
CA PRO A 35 -15.66 17.11 -21.32
C PRO A 35 -14.27 17.72 -21.50
N LEU A 36 -13.26 16.89 -21.76
CA LEU A 36 -11.87 17.32 -21.99
C LEU A 36 -11.45 16.99 -23.43
N ALA A 37 -10.55 17.79 -23.98
CA ALA A 37 -9.87 17.47 -25.22
C ALA A 37 -8.38 17.76 -25.06
N PHE A 38 -7.56 16.73 -25.21
CA PHE A 38 -6.11 16.88 -25.38
C PHE A 38 -5.87 17.17 -26.86
N VAL A 39 -5.46 18.40 -27.18
CA VAL A 39 -5.31 18.84 -28.56
C VAL A 39 -3.84 18.91 -28.96
N HIS A 40 -3.55 18.49 -30.19
CA HIS A 40 -2.19 18.45 -30.75
C HIS A 40 -1.21 17.59 -29.95
N VAL A 41 -1.68 16.46 -29.38
CA VAL A 41 -0.90 15.56 -28.54
C VAL A 41 -0.28 14.42 -29.36
N ASN A 42 0.91 13.98 -29.00
CA ASN A 42 1.46 12.71 -29.47
C ASN A 42 0.94 11.59 -28.58
N VAL A 43 0.27 10.60 -29.13
CA VAL A 43 -0.33 9.50 -28.37
C VAL A 43 0.51 8.25 -28.50
N ILE A 44 0.82 7.63 -27.36
CA ILE A 44 1.40 6.30 -27.28
C ILE A 44 0.29 5.37 -26.75
N PRO A 45 -0.43 4.68 -27.65
CA PRO A 45 -1.68 4.01 -27.32
C PRO A 45 -1.48 2.72 -26.52
N MET A 46 -0.26 2.17 -26.49
CA MET A 46 0.16 0.93 -25.83
C MET A 46 -0.42 -0.37 -26.39
N ASN A 47 -1.28 -0.33 -27.42
CA ASN A 47 -1.67 -1.50 -28.20
C ASN A 47 -0.64 -1.87 -29.28
N HIS A 48 0.19 -0.92 -29.73
CA HIS A 48 1.30 -1.08 -30.65
C HIS A 48 2.49 -0.22 -30.20
N ASP A 49 3.70 -0.61 -30.63
CA ASP A 49 4.95 0.15 -30.37
C ASP A 49 5.06 1.27 -31.41
N GLU A 50 4.26 2.32 -31.22
CA GLU A 50 4.22 3.48 -32.12
C GLU A 50 3.84 4.77 -31.38
N VAL A 51 4.19 5.89 -31.98
CA VAL A 51 3.73 7.22 -31.58
C VAL A 51 2.78 7.74 -32.67
N LEU A 52 1.53 7.95 -32.32
CA LEU A 52 0.57 8.65 -33.18
C LEU A 52 0.76 10.15 -32.99
N GLU A 53 1.38 10.81 -33.96
CA GLU A 53 1.68 12.23 -33.88
C GLU A 53 0.45 13.10 -34.12
N ASP A 54 0.42 14.28 -33.49
CA ASP A 54 -0.58 15.35 -33.71
C ASP A 54 -2.04 14.86 -33.65
N GLN A 55 -2.39 14.15 -32.56
CA GLN A 55 -3.74 13.66 -32.32
C GLN A 55 -4.56 14.60 -31.46
N THR A 56 -5.87 14.50 -31.55
CA THR A 56 -6.82 15.03 -30.56
C THR A 56 -7.54 13.84 -29.89
N VAL A 57 -7.53 13.84 -28.54
CA VAL A 57 -8.21 12.84 -27.71
C VAL A 57 -9.33 13.51 -26.94
N ILE A 58 -10.58 13.10 -27.19
CA ILE A 58 -11.75 13.65 -26.51
C ILE A 58 -12.16 12.71 -25.38
N VAL A 59 -12.35 13.26 -24.20
CA VAL A 59 -12.85 12.56 -23.01
C VAL A 59 -14.24 13.06 -22.65
N ARG A 60 -15.18 12.14 -22.43
CA ARG A 60 -16.54 12.44 -21.99
C ARG A 60 -17.03 11.38 -21.02
N ASP A 61 -17.71 11.77 -19.97
CA ASP A 61 -18.30 10.89 -18.97
C ASP A 61 -17.28 9.87 -18.40
N GLY A 62 -16.05 10.36 -18.16
CA GLY A 62 -14.95 9.54 -17.60
C GLY A 62 -14.32 8.55 -18.59
N LYS A 63 -14.70 8.58 -19.88
CA LYS A 63 -14.21 7.66 -20.91
C LYS A 63 -13.59 8.40 -22.09
N ILE A 64 -12.69 7.73 -22.79
CA ILE A 64 -12.17 8.17 -24.08
C ILE A 64 -13.32 8.04 -25.09
N ALA A 65 -13.81 9.16 -25.59
CA ALA A 65 -14.90 9.19 -26.53
C ALA A 65 -14.42 9.08 -27.99
N GLU A 66 -13.32 9.77 -28.31
CA GLU A 66 -12.78 9.83 -29.67
C GLU A 66 -11.28 10.05 -29.66
N ILE A 67 -10.59 9.51 -30.64
CA ILE A 67 -9.16 9.74 -30.92
C ILE A 67 -8.97 9.82 -32.44
N GLY A 68 -8.20 10.77 -32.90
CA GLY A 68 -7.87 10.88 -34.32
C GLY A 68 -6.97 12.10 -34.62
N PRO A 69 -6.53 12.27 -35.88
CA PRO A 69 -5.68 13.40 -36.28
C PRO A 69 -6.34 14.75 -35.94
N SER A 70 -5.58 15.68 -35.36
CA SER A 70 -6.09 16.98 -34.91
C SER A 70 -6.71 17.81 -36.05
N ALA A 71 -6.30 17.57 -37.26
CA ALA A 71 -6.87 18.22 -38.44
C ALA A 71 -8.32 17.76 -38.75
N THR A 72 -8.77 16.60 -38.26
CA THR A 72 -10.05 16.00 -38.61
C THR A 72 -11.02 15.87 -37.42
N VAL A 73 -10.52 15.74 -36.20
CA VAL A 73 -11.34 15.61 -35.00
C VAL A 73 -11.96 16.96 -34.63
N HIS A 74 -13.29 17.00 -34.53
CA HIS A 74 -14.01 18.21 -34.13
C HIS A 74 -14.29 18.25 -32.64
N VAL A 75 -13.65 19.21 -31.94
CA VAL A 75 -13.87 19.37 -30.50
C VAL A 75 -15.21 20.06 -30.24
N PRO A 76 -16.17 19.42 -29.50
CA PRO A 76 -17.46 20.00 -29.20
C PRO A 76 -17.38 21.30 -28.41
N ARG A 77 -18.35 22.21 -28.59
CA ARG A 77 -18.44 23.43 -27.79
C ARG A 77 -18.59 23.11 -26.29
N GLY A 78 -17.93 23.86 -25.44
CA GLY A 78 -17.96 23.68 -23.99
C GLY A 78 -17.00 22.60 -23.46
N THR A 79 -16.20 21.98 -24.34
CA THR A 79 -15.12 21.08 -23.91
C THR A 79 -13.92 21.89 -23.40
N ARG A 80 -13.34 21.49 -22.27
CA ARG A 80 -12.07 22.06 -21.74
C ARG A 80 -10.92 21.59 -22.64
N HIS A 81 -10.19 22.52 -23.23
CA HIS A 81 -9.03 22.23 -24.04
C HIS A 81 -7.78 22.12 -23.15
N ILE A 82 -7.03 21.05 -23.33
CA ILE A 82 -5.70 20.85 -22.75
C ILE A 82 -4.70 20.94 -23.89
N GLU A 83 -4.01 22.08 -23.97
CA GLU A 83 -2.96 22.29 -24.99
C GLU A 83 -1.81 21.32 -24.74
N SER A 84 -1.57 20.44 -25.73
CA SER A 84 -0.66 19.31 -25.56
C SER A 84 0.40 19.22 -26.66
N LYS A 85 0.61 20.30 -27.41
CA LYS A 85 1.58 20.33 -28.53
C LYS A 85 2.99 19.98 -28.05
N GLY A 86 3.57 18.94 -28.67
CA GLY A 86 4.89 18.44 -28.32
C GLY A 86 4.95 17.55 -27.09
N LYS A 87 3.82 17.33 -26.41
CA LYS A 87 3.68 16.44 -25.25
C LYS A 87 3.22 15.05 -25.68
N TYR A 88 3.32 14.09 -24.76
CA TYR A 88 3.01 12.68 -25.01
C TYR A 88 1.94 12.18 -24.05
N LEU A 89 0.91 11.56 -24.58
CA LEU A 89 -0.21 10.99 -23.80
C LEU A 89 -0.05 9.46 -23.77
N ILE A 90 0.01 8.91 -22.55
CA ILE A 90 0.04 7.47 -22.29
C ILE A 90 -1.15 7.07 -21.44
N PRO A 91 -1.53 5.77 -21.38
CA PRO A 91 -2.49 5.30 -20.39
C PRO A 91 -1.97 5.56 -18.97
N GLY A 92 -2.89 5.73 -18.02
CA GLY A 92 -2.54 5.76 -16.61
C GLY A 92 -1.78 4.50 -16.19
N LEU A 93 -0.74 4.69 -15.37
CA LEU A 93 0.11 3.61 -14.90
C LEU A 93 -0.60 2.78 -13.81
N THR A 94 -0.21 1.52 -13.73
CA THR A 94 -0.64 0.58 -12.68
C THR A 94 0.56 0.14 -11.87
N ASP A 95 0.49 0.27 -10.55
CA ASP A 95 1.39 -0.39 -9.61
C ASP A 95 0.72 -1.68 -9.13
N ALA A 96 1.24 -2.83 -9.57
CA ALA A 96 0.63 -4.13 -9.34
C ALA A 96 0.98 -4.77 -7.98
N HIS A 97 1.70 -4.07 -7.12
CA HIS A 97 2.02 -4.53 -5.77
C HIS A 97 2.26 -3.34 -4.83
N VAL A 98 1.27 -3.05 -4.01
CA VAL A 98 1.37 -2.01 -2.97
C VAL A 98 0.79 -2.51 -1.64
N HIS A 99 1.17 -1.83 -0.56
CA HIS A 99 0.62 -2.00 0.79
C HIS A 99 0.07 -0.66 1.27
N LEU A 100 -1.18 -0.35 0.90
CA LEU A 100 -1.81 0.92 1.21
C LEU A 100 -1.95 1.12 2.72
N GLN A 101 -1.38 2.20 3.23
CA GLN A 101 -1.36 2.52 4.66
C GLN A 101 -2.53 3.42 5.06
N THR A 102 -2.71 4.53 4.34
CA THR A 102 -3.76 5.53 4.58
C THR A 102 -4.15 6.22 3.28
N PRO A 103 -5.33 6.86 3.19
CA PRO A 103 -5.70 7.68 2.03
C PRO A 103 -4.77 8.88 1.79
N THR A 104 -3.96 9.26 2.77
CA THR A 104 -2.98 10.35 2.65
C THR A 104 -1.93 10.10 1.58
N GLU A 105 -1.70 8.83 1.21
CA GLU A 105 -0.75 8.44 0.15
C GLU A 105 -1.32 8.61 -1.27
N PHE A 106 -2.64 8.66 -1.43
CA PHE A 106 -3.27 8.66 -2.76
C PHE A 106 -2.81 9.79 -3.68
N PRO A 107 -2.59 11.03 -3.19
CA PRO A 107 -1.99 12.09 -3.99
C PRO A 107 -0.64 11.72 -4.59
N LEU A 108 0.19 10.93 -3.89
CA LEU A 108 1.51 10.52 -4.37
C LEU A 108 1.40 9.60 -5.58
N PHE A 109 0.48 8.62 -5.55
CA PHE A 109 0.21 7.76 -6.70
C PHE A 109 -0.24 8.59 -7.91
N LEU A 110 -1.24 9.45 -7.72
CA LEU A 110 -1.79 10.26 -8.81
C LEU A 110 -0.76 11.23 -9.39
N ALA A 111 0.03 11.88 -8.55
CA ALA A 111 1.05 12.83 -8.99
C ALA A 111 2.19 12.15 -9.76
N ASN A 112 2.39 10.85 -9.55
CA ASN A 112 3.32 10.02 -10.31
C ASN A 112 2.64 9.24 -11.45
N GLY A 113 1.42 9.62 -11.86
CA GLY A 113 0.71 9.01 -12.99
C GLY A 113 0.14 7.61 -12.72
N VAL A 114 0.22 7.13 -11.48
CA VAL A 114 -0.33 5.84 -11.07
C VAL A 114 -1.82 6.00 -10.78
N THR A 115 -2.66 5.53 -11.70
CA THR A 115 -4.12 5.66 -11.62
C THR A 115 -4.82 4.37 -11.19
N THR A 116 -4.07 3.28 -11.09
CA THR A 116 -4.56 1.97 -10.63
C THR A 116 -3.50 1.32 -9.74
N VAL A 117 -3.94 0.67 -8.66
CA VAL A 117 -3.05 -0.07 -7.74
C VAL A 117 -3.63 -1.44 -7.41
N PHE A 118 -2.75 -2.40 -7.12
CA PHE A 118 -3.11 -3.69 -6.55
C PHE A 118 -2.56 -3.81 -5.13
N ASN A 119 -3.43 -3.67 -4.15
CA ASN A 119 -3.10 -3.78 -2.74
C ASN A 119 -3.06 -5.25 -2.31
N LEU A 120 -1.93 -5.72 -1.80
CA LEU A 120 -1.69 -7.13 -1.50
C LEU A 120 -1.66 -7.46 0.00
N ASP A 121 -2.42 -6.73 0.79
CA ASP A 121 -2.83 -7.05 2.17
C ASP A 121 -4.11 -6.28 2.51
N GLY A 122 -5.23 -6.79 1.99
CA GLY A 122 -6.52 -6.11 2.10
C GLY A 122 -7.11 -6.16 3.50
N ARG A 123 -7.76 -5.06 3.86
CA ARG A 123 -8.58 -4.89 5.07
C ARG A 123 -9.89 -4.22 4.67
N PRO A 124 -10.93 -4.25 5.52
CA PRO A 124 -12.23 -3.63 5.21
C PRO A 124 -12.14 -2.16 4.78
N ALA A 125 -11.23 -1.38 5.36
CA ALA A 125 -11.01 0.01 4.99
C ALA A 125 -10.64 0.19 3.50
N HIS A 126 -9.86 -0.73 2.91
CA HIS A 126 -9.51 -0.68 1.49
C HIS A 126 -10.75 -0.86 0.57
N LEU A 127 -11.72 -1.67 0.98
CA LEU A 127 -12.99 -1.81 0.28
C LEU A 127 -13.84 -0.54 0.40
N LEU A 128 -13.82 0.10 1.56
CA LEU A 128 -14.47 1.40 1.78
C LEU A 128 -13.84 2.47 0.90
N TRP A 129 -12.51 2.60 0.89
CA TRP A 129 -11.81 3.57 0.03
C TRP A 129 -12.11 3.33 -1.45
N ARG A 130 -12.09 2.07 -1.90
CA ARG A 130 -12.46 1.72 -3.27
C ARG A 130 -13.84 2.22 -3.64
N LYS A 131 -14.81 2.05 -2.72
CA LYS A 131 -16.17 2.56 -2.91
C LYS A 131 -16.21 4.09 -2.96
N GLN A 132 -15.60 4.77 -2.00
CA GLN A 132 -15.56 6.24 -1.95
C GLN A 132 -14.90 6.83 -3.21
N ILE A 133 -13.85 6.18 -3.72
CA ILE A 133 -13.18 6.58 -4.96
C ILE A 133 -14.10 6.37 -6.17
N ALA A 134 -14.84 5.27 -6.22
CA ALA A 134 -15.79 4.99 -7.30
C ALA A 134 -16.97 5.96 -7.29
N ASP A 135 -17.46 6.34 -6.10
CA ASP A 135 -18.55 7.30 -5.91
C ASP A 135 -18.09 8.76 -6.16
N GLY A 136 -16.79 9.03 -6.18
CA GLY A 136 -16.20 10.37 -6.36
C GLY A 136 -16.04 11.15 -5.05
N ASP A 137 -16.29 10.53 -3.91
CA ASP A 137 -16.17 11.13 -2.57
C ASP A 137 -14.70 11.24 -2.11
N LEU A 138 -13.82 10.39 -2.66
CA LEU A 138 -12.40 10.37 -2.36
C LEU A 138 -11.59 10.42 -3.66
N LEU A 139 -10.59 11.30 -3.72
CA LEU A 139 -9.65 11.36 -4.84
C LEU A 139 -8.52 10.33 -4.62
N GLY A 140 -8.40 9.36 -5.53
CA GLY A 140 -7.40 8.32 -5.42
C GLY A 140 -7.33 7.44 -6.66
N PRO A 141 -6.33 6.53 -6.73
CA PRO A 141 -6.23 5.54 -7.80
C PRO A 141 -7.38 4.52 -7.70
N THR A 142 -7.67 3.83 -8.79
CA THR A 142 -8.54 2.66 -8.76
C THR A 142 -7.86 1.55 -7.96
N ILE A 143 -8.55 1.00 -6.96
CA ILE A 143 -7.98 -0.02 -6.06
C ILE A 143 -8.52 -1.40 -6.43
N PHE A 144 -7.63 -2.29 -6.86
CA PHE A 144 -7.81 -3.73 -6.74
C PHE A 144 -7.16 -4.18 -5.43
N THR A 145 -7.74 -5.15 -4.73
CA THR A 145 -7.18 -5.61 -3.46
C THR A 145 -7.44 -7.09 -3.21
N THR A 146 -6.42 -7.80 -2.74
CA THR A 146 -6.63 -9.11 -2.12
C THR A 146 -7.32 -8.92 -0.77
N GLY A 147 -7.81 -10.01 -0.17
CA GLY A 147 -8.13 -10.02 1.24
C GLY A 147 -6.88 -10.05 2.13
N PRO A 148 -7.06 -10.22 3.45
CA PRO A 148 -5.98 -10.46 4.39
C PRO A 148 -5.06 -11.61 3.95
N ILE A 149 -3.77 -11.49 4.27
CA ILE A 149 -2.73 -12.44 3.86
C ILE A 149 -2.97 -13.83 4.49
N PHE A 150 -2.80 -14.89 3.67
CA PHE A 150 -2.64 -16.26 4.15
C PHE A 150 -1.18 -16.47 4.54
N GLY A 151 -0.83 -16.16 5.78
CA GLY A 151 0.56 -16.16 6.27
C GLY A 151 0.80 -16.96 7.54
N GLN A 152 -0.27 -17.43 8.19
CA GLN A 152 -0.19 -18.31 9.36
C GLN A 152 -0.71 -19.70 8.99
N ALA A 153 -0.26 -20.73 9.71
CA ALA A 153 -0.73 -22.09 9.46
C ALA A 153 -2.21 -22.24 9.87
N HIS A 154 -3.03 -22.66 8.92
CA HIS A 154 -4.44 -22.98 9.10
C HIS A 154 -4.72 -24.41 8.66
N THR A 155 -5.85 -24.98 9.08
CA THR A 155 -6.33 -26.20 8.46
C THR A 155 -6.90 -25.90 7.07
N GLY A 156 -6.97 -26.93 6.20
CA GLY A 156 -7.58 -26.75 4.89
C GLY A 156 -9.04 -26.27 4.95
N GLU A 157 -9.80 -26.68 5.97
CA GLU A 157 -11.19 -26.22 6.19
C GLU A 157 -11.23 -24.74 6.58
N GLN A 158 -10.33 -24.30 7.47
CA GLN A 158 -10.22 -22.88 7.83
C GLN A 158 -9.85 -22.03 6.62
N ALA A 159 -8.90 -22.49 5.80
CA ALA A 159 -8.49 -21.78 4.59
C ALA A 159 -9.66 -21.64 3.60
N VAL A 160 -10.47 -22.68 3.39
CA VAL A 160 -11.69 -22.61 2.56
C VAL A 160 -12.66 -21.57 3.10
N HIS A 161 -12.93 -21.58 4.41
CA HIS A 161 -13.83 -20.60 5.03
C HIS A 161 -13.33 -19.16 4.86
N MET A 162 -12.02 -18.91 5.06
CA MET A 162 -11.42 -17.59 4.87
C MET A 162 -11.51 -17.11 3.41
N VAL A 163 -11.31 -17.99 2.43
CA VAL A 163 -11.50 -17.67 1.01
C VAL A 163 -12.96 -17.33 0.71
N ASP A 164 -13.91 -18.11 1.26
CA ASP A 164 -15.35 -17.84 1.12
C ASP A 164 -15.72 -16.46 1.68
N GLU A 165 -15.20 -16.12 2.85
CA GLU A 165 -15.42 -14.83 3.48
C GLU A 165 -14.84 -13.69 2.63
N GLN A 166 -13.57 -13.79 2.22
CA GLN A 166 -12.91 -12.79 1.38
C GLN A 166 -13.67 -12.57 0.07
N ALA A 167 -14.10 -13.65 -0.58
CA ALA A 167 -14.90 -13.57 -1.81
C ALA A 167 -16.25 -12.89 -1.57
N SER A 168 -16.94 -13.19 -0.46
CA SER A 168 -18.24 -12.60 -0.12
C SER A 168 -18.16 -11.11 0.19
N LEU A 169 -17.04 -10.66 0.75
CA LEU A 169 -16.76 -9.24 1.01
C LEU A 169 -16.37 -8.47 -0.26
N GLY A 170 -16.06 -9.16 -1.35
CA GLY A 170 -15.76 -8.56 -2.64
C GLY A 170 -14.28 -8.22 -2.86
N TYR A 171 -13.38 -8.91 -2.18
CA TYR A 171 -11.95 -8.86 -2.53
C TYR A 171 -11.69 -9.49 -3.90
N ASP A 172 -10.72 -8.96 -4.64
CA ASP A 172 -10.45 -9.39 -6.02
C ASP A 172 -9.62 -10.67 -6.09
N GLY A 173 -8.84 -10.97 -5.06
CA GLY A 173 -7.94 -12.11 -5.02
C GLY A 173 -7.52 -12.51 -3.61
N VAL A 174 -6.67 -13.53 -3.54
CA VAL A 174 -6.01 -14.00 -2.33
C VAL A 174 -4.51 -13.74 -2.40
N LYS A 175 -3.90 -13.32 -1.29
CA LYS A 175 -2.44 -13.18 -1.12
C LYS A 175 -1.92 -14.35 -0.31
N ILE A 176 -0.99 -15.11 -0.87
CA ILE A 176 -0.34 -16.26 -0.26
C ILE A 176 1.04 -15.85 0.23
N TYR A 177 1.40 -16.26 1.44
CA TYR A 177 2.68 -15.98 2.07
C TYR A 177 3.47 -17.28 2.38
N ASN A 178 4.63 -17.16 3.02
CA ASN A 178 5.65 -18.20 3.07
C ASN A 178 5.30 -19.43 3.93
N GLN A 179 4.46 -19.27 4.97
CA GLN A 179 4.23 -20.28 6.00
C GLN A 179 3.03 -21.19 5.75
N VAL A 180 2.39 -21.06 4.59
CA VAL A 180 1.23 -21.90 4.24
C VAL A 180 1.67 -23.34 4.01
N SER A 181 1.03 -24.29 4.71
CA SER A 181 1.31 -25.71 4.54
C SER A 181 0.79 -26.23 3.20
N LYS A 182 1.34 -27.34 2.71
CA LYS A 182 0.93 -27.95 1.44
C LYS A 182 -0.55 -28.36 1.43
N ALA A 183 -1.07 -28.85 2.56
CA ALA A 183 -2.49 -29.25 2.68
C ALA A 183 -3.42 -28.05 2.65
N GLU A 184 -3.09 -27.02 3.42
CA GLU A 184 -3.79 -25.73 3.44
C GLU A 184 -3.78 -25.08 2.06
N TYR A 185 -2.61 -24.98 1.42
CA TYR A 185 -2.41 -24.42 0.10
C TYR A 185 -3.33 -25.05 -0.95
N SER A 186 -3.39 -26.40 -0.96
CA SER A 186 -4.22 -27.12 -1.94
C SER A 186 -5.72 -26.78 -1.80
N SER A 187 -6.19 -26.69 -0.55
CA SER A 187 -7.59 -26.33 -0.24
C SER A 187 -7.90 -24.89 -0.61
N LEU A 188 -7.01 -23.96 -0.23
CA LEU A 188 -7.09 -22.53 -0.53
C LEU A 188 -7.17 -22.28 -2.04
N ILE A 189 -6.24 -22.87 -2.81
CA ILE A 189 -6.17 -22.70 -4.27
C ILE A 189 -7.43 -23.24 -4.94
N ALA A 190 -7.90 -24.42 -4.54
CA ALA A 190 -9.11 -25.02 -5.13
C ALA A 190 -10.33 -24.11 -4.92
N GLU A 191 -10.49 -23.57 -3.71
CA GLU A 191 -11.62 -22.70 -3.38
C GLU A 191 -11.51 -21.34 -4.05
N ALA A 192 -10.34 -20.70 -4.04
CA ALA A 192 -10.13 -19.41 -4.72
C ALA A 192 -10.41 -19.51 -6.24
N LYS A 193 -10.00 -20.61 -6.89
CA LYS A 193 -10.35 -20.88 -8.29
C LYS A 193 -11.86 -21.04 -8.48
N ARG A 194 -12.52 -21.78 -7.59
CA ARG A 194 -13.98 -21.97 -7.64
C ARG A 194 -14.73 -20.64 -7.55
N LYS A 195 -14.20 -19.70 -6.75
CA LYS A 195 -14.76 -18.34 -6.61
C LYS A 195 -14.32 -17.39 -7.73
N GLY A 196 -13.41 -17.79 -8.61
CA GLY A 196 -12.88 -16.95 -9.68
C GLY A 196 -11.95 -15.83 -9.20
N MET A 197 -11.42 -15.95 -7.98
CA MET A 197 -10.49 -14.98 -7.39
C MET A 197 -9.12 -15.05 -8.07
N LEU A 198 -8.41 -13.92 -8.08
CA LEU A 198 -7.01 -13.85 -8.51
C LEU A 198 -6.11 -14.56 -7.49
N LEU A 199 -5.08 -15.22 -7.98
CA LEU A 199 -4.09 -15.93 -7.15
C LEU A 199 -2.75 -15.21 -7.26
N MET A 200 -2.27 -14.67 -6.15
CA MET A 200 -1.02 -13.90 -6.12
C MET A 200 -0.29 -14.13 -4.78
N GLY A 201 1.01 -14.11 -4.79
CA GLY A 201 1.79 -14.12 -3.55
C GLY A 201 3.19 -14.65 -3.68
N HIS A 202 3.77 -14.91 -2.51
CA HIS A 202 5.06 -15.57 -2.36
C HIS A 202 4.96 -17.05 -2.75
N ILE A 203 6.11 -17.67 -2.99
CA ILE A 203 6.19 -19.12 -3.12
C ILE A 203 6.28 -19.70 -1.71
N ALA A 204 5.17 -20.29 -1.24
CA ALA A 204 5.14 -20.92 0.07
C ALA A 204 6.13 -22.10 0.14
N ARG A 205 6.84 -22.24 1.25
CA ARG A 205 8.01 -23.13 1.34
C ARG A 205 7.66 -24.61 1.21
N GLU A 206 6.54 -25.08 1.77
CA GLU A 206 6.10 -26.47 1.63
C GLU A 206 5.49 -26.78 0.26
N PRO A 207 4.60 -25.95 -0.32
CA PRO A 207 4.14 -26.11 -1.70
C PRO A 207 5.27 -26.09 -2.72
N ASP A 208 6.29 -25.24 -2.50
CA ASP A 208 7.44 -25.04 -3.34
C ASP A 208 7.13 -24.49 -4.74
N PHE A 209 8.18 -24.27 -5.54
CA PHE A 209 8.14 -23.63 -6.85
C PHE A 209 7.23 -24.38 -7.86
N GLU A 210 7.41 -25.69 -7.98
CA GLU A 210 6.70 -26.48 -8.98
C GLU A 210 5.19 -26.54 -8.72
N LEU A 211 4.77 -26.75 -7.45
CA LEU A 211 3.35 -26.77 -7.11
C LEU A 211 2.72 -25.37 -7.25
N THR A 212 3.45 -24.31 -6.93
CA THR A 212 2.99 -22.94 -7.12
C THR A 212 2.68 -22.66 -8.59
N LEU A 213 3.60 -23.02 -9.50
CA LEU A 213 3.35 -22.88 -10.95
C LEU A 213 2.20 -23.76 -11.44
N ALA A 214 2.16 -25.01 -11.04
CA ALA A 214 1.08 -25.95 -11.43
C ALA A 214 -0.29 -25.49 -10.94
N SER A 215 -0.34 -24.74 -9.82
CA SER A 215 -1.56 -24.17 -9.29
C SER A 215 -2.04 -22.92 -10.05
N GLY A 216 -1.24 -22.36 -10.96
CA GLY A 216 -1.54 -21.11 -11.65
C GLY A 216 -1.51 -19.87 -10.74
N GLN A 217 -0.84 -19.95 -9.59
CA GLN A 217 -0.59 -18.78 -8.75
C GLN A 217 0.47 -17.91 -9.39
N SER A 218 0.17 -16.63 -9.59
CA SER A 218 1.15 -15.62 -10.01
C SER A 218 2.10 -15.27 -8.85
N ILE A 219 3.37 -14.99 -9.22
CA ILE A 219 4.46 -14.84 -8.24
C ILE A 219 4.72 -13.36 -8.00
N ALA A 220 4.67 -12.95 -6.74
CA ALA A 220 5.20 -11.69 -6.27
C ALA A 220 6.65 -11.89 -5.79
N HIS A 221 7.52 -10.97 -6.19
CA HIS A 221 8.95 -10.90 -5.86
C HIS A 221 9.83 -11.93 -6.60
N LEU A 222 10.81 -11.45 -7.36
CA LEU A 222 11.78 -12.31 -8.02
C LEU A 222 12.72 -13.03 -7.04
N GLU A 223 12.93 -12.48 -5.86
CA GLU A 223 13.71 -13.16 -4.84
C GLU A 223 13.09 -14.48 -4.40
N GLU A 224 11.80 -14.71 -4.58
CA GLU A 224 11.16 -15.98 -4.27
C GLU A 224 11.75 -17.15 -5.09
N PHE A 225 12.18 -16.87 -6.32
CA PHE A 225 12.95 -17.84 -7.10
C PHE A 225 14.29 -18.17 -6.44
N THR A 226 14.95 -17.18 -5.83
CA THR A 226 16.23 -17.39 -5.13
C THR A 226 16.06 -18.15 -3.82
N TYR A 227 14.88 -18.10 -3.22
CA TYR A 227 14.57 -18.80 -1.97
C TYR A 227 14.08 -20.24 -2.19
N THR A 228 13.58 -20.56 -3.38
CA THR A 228 13.00 -21.86 -3.71
C THR A 228 13.78 -22.54 -4.84
N TYR A 229 13.51 -22.22 -6.09
CA TYR A 229 14.09 -22.91 -7.26
C TYR A 229 15.63 -22.90 -7.27
N PHE A 230 16.27 -21.77 -6.96
CA PHE A 230 17.74 -21.66 -6.88
C PHE A 230 18.30 -22.07 -5.52
N ASN A 231 17.46 -22.40 -4.56
CA ASN A 231 17.81 -22.84 -3.21
C ASN A 231 16.94 -24.04 -2.79
N PRO A 232 17.07 -25.20 -3.46
CA PRO A 232 16.20 -26.35 -3.21
C PRO A 232 16.40 -27.01 -1.84
N GLN A 233 17.46 -26.62 -1.11
CA GLN A 233 17.71 -27.05 0.26
C GLN A 233 17.01 -26.16 1.28
N HIS A 234 16.40 -25.05 0.85
CA HIS A 234 15.82 -24.00 1.71
C HIS A 234 16.77 -23.49 2.80
N ASP A 235 18.07 -23.40 2.46
CA ASP A 235 19.07 -22.85 3.36
C ASP A 235 18.69 -21.43 3.80
N ALA A 236 19.01 -21.13 5.06
CA ALA A 236 18.69 -19.82 5.63
C ALA A 236 19.29 -18.68 4.80
N ILE A 237 18.59 -17.54 4.73
CA ILE A 237 19.03 -16.35 3.99
C ILE A 237 20.43 -15.87 4.40
N ASN A 238 20.89 -16.20 5.60
CA ASN A 238 22.22 -15.89 6.14
C ASN A 238 23.27 -16.98 5.86
N SER A 239 22.97 -18.02 5.05
CA SER A 239 23.94 -19.05 4.66
C SER A 239 24.77 -18.59 3.46
N HIS A 240 25.93 -19.22 3.25
CA HIS A 240 26.75 -19.00 2.06
C HIS A 240 26.21 -19.81 0.88
N ILE A 241 25.26 -19.23 0.12
CA ILE A 241 24.74 -19.85 -1.10
C ILE A 241 25.44 -19.24 -2.31
N VAL A 242 25.84 -20.07 -3.24
CA VAL A 242 26.23 -19.68 -4.59
C VAL A 242 25.10 -20.08 -5.53
N TYR A 243 24.47 -19.11 -6.17
CA TYR A 243 23.41 -19.39 -7.13
C TYR A 243 23.98 -19.94 -8.43
N ASP A 244 23.46 -21.08 -8.88
CA ASP A 244 23.82 -21.68 -10.16
C ASP A 244 23.01 -21.03 -11.30
N GLU A 245 23.60 -20.07 -11.99
CA GLU A 245 22.99 -19.36 -13.12
C GLU A 245 22.66 -20.29 -14.30
N ALA A 246 23.31 -21.48 -14.42
CA ALA A 246 22.99 -22.46 -15.45
C ALA A 246 21.56 -23.02 -15.31
N ARG A 247 20.91 -22.82 -14.17
CA ARG A 247 19.51 -23.18 -13.91
C ARG A 247 18.49 -22.15 -14.42
N ILE A 248 18.90 -20.94 -14.83
CA ILE A 248 17.97 -19.91 -15.34
C ILE A 248 17.08 -20.44 -16.46
N PRO A 249 17.57 -21.13 -17.52
CA PRO A 249 16.70 -21.64 -18.58
C PRO A 249 15.60 -22.58 -18.08
N GLY A 250 15.88 -23.38 -17.07
CA GLY A 250 14.88 -24.28 -16.46
C GLY A 250 13.79 -23.52 -15.71
N ALA A 251 14.16 -22.52 -14.90
CA ALA A 251 13.19 -21.66 -14.22
C ALA A 251 12.28 -20.93 -15.22
N VAL A 252 12.88 -20.37 -16.26
CA VAL A 252 12.17 -19.65 -17.32
C VAL A 252 11.22 -20.56 -18.07
N GLN A 253 11.66 -21.74 -18.49
CA GLN A 253 10.83 -22.72 -19.19
C GLN A 253 9.60 -23.12 -18.36
N LEU A 254 9.79 -23.46 -17.09
CA LEU A 254 8.70 -23.87 -16.19
C LEU A 254 7.70 -22.71 -16.00
N THR A 255 8.19 -21.49 -15.78
CA THR A 255 7.35 -20.33 -15.58
C THR A 255 6.56 -19.99 -16.85
N ALA A 256 7.19 -19.98 -18.02
CA ALA A 256 6.53 -19.71 -19.30
C ALA A 256 5.45 -20.75 -19.62
N GLN A 257 5.72 -22.04 -19.38
CA GLN A 257 4.76 -23.13 -19.60
C GLN A 257 3.55 -23.04 -18.66
N SER A 258 3.70 -22.49 -17.46
CA SER A 258 2.60 -22.36 -16.49
C SER A 258 1.61 -21.25 -16.85
N GLY A 259 2.02 -20.26 -17.64
CA GLY A 259 1.21 -19.08 -18.00
C GLY A 259 0.93 -18.12 -16.85
N VAL A 260 1.62 -18.24 -15.72
CA VAL A 260 1.49 -17.32 -14.58
C VAL A 260 2.15 -15.98 -14.88
N SER A 261 1.68 -14.92 -14.21
CA SER A 261 2.33 -13.61 -14.24
C SER A 261 3.35 -13.48 -13.10
N VAL A 262 4.35 -12.61 -13.31
CA VAL A 262 5.37 -12.29 -12.28
C VAL A 262 5.35 -10.79 -12.00
N ILE A 263 5.35 -10.42 -10.72
CA ILE A 263 5.58 -9.06 -10.24
C ILE A 263 6.99 -9.03 -9.62
N PRO A 264 8.00 -8.49 -10.31
CA PRO A 264 9.39 -8.60 -9.88
C PRO A 264 9.72 -7.88 -8.58
N THR A 265 9.19 -6.69 -8.35
CA THR A 265 9.57 -5.78 -7.26
C THR A 265 11.09 -5.61 -7.15
N LEU A 266 11.73 -5.47 -8.30
CA LEU A 266 13.20 -5.46 -8.39
C LEU A 266 13.80 -4.23 -7.71
N SER A 267 13.15 -3.07 -7.86
CA SER A 267 13.54 -1.83 -7.17
C SER A 267 13.51 -1.99 -5.64
N THR A 268 12.53 -2.73 -5.11
CA THR A 268 12.45 -3.05 -3.68
C THR A 268 13.66 -3.85 -3.24
N TYR A 269 14.01 -4.92 -3.95
CA TYR A 269 15.19 -5.71 -3.59
C TYR A 269 16.48 -4.90 -3.73
N ALA A 270 16.57 -4.02 -4.73
CA ALA A 270 17.68 -3.09 -4.87
C ALA A 270 17.79 -2.14 -3.67
N THR A 271 16.67 -1.60 -3.17
CA THR A 271 16.66 -0.77 -1.96
C THR A 271 17.00 -1.55 -0.70
N ILE A 272 16.61 -2.83 -0.58
CA ILE A 272 17.05 -3.72 0.51
C ILE A 272 18.57 -3.86 0.52
N VAL A 273 19.17 -4.12 -0.65
CA VAL A 273 20.63 -4.21 -0.78
C VAL A 273 21.29 -2.87 -0.40
N GLU A 274 20.75 -1.74 -0.84
CA GLU A 274 21.28 -0.42 -0.49
C GLU A 274 21.15 -0.13 1.00
N GLN A 275 20.00 -0.39 1.61
CA GLN A 275 19.79 -0.23 3.05
C GLN A 275 20.75 -1.08 3.87
N ALA A 276 20.98 -2.33 3.48
CA ALA A 276 21.91 -3.20 4.17
C ALA A 276 23.36 -2.73 4.07
N THR A 277 23.77 -2.24 2.89
CA THR A 277 25.18 -1.99 2.57
C THR A 277 25.60 -0.53 2.59
N SER A 278 24.67 0.41 2.44
CA SER A 278 24.91 1.85 2.23
C SER A 278 23.76 2.74 2.75
N LEU A 279 23.23 2.42 3.94
CA LEU A 279 22.03 3.08 4.50
C LEU A 279 22.13 4.61 4.49
N ASP A 280 23.31 5.19 4.79
CA ASP A 280 23.50 6.65 4.79
C ASP A 280 23.28 7.28 3.40
N ASN A 281 23.50 6.53 2.30
CA ASN A 281 23.20 7.01 0.96
C ASN A 281 21.71 6.88 0.68
N TYR A 282 21.10 5.75 1.03
CA TYR A 282 19.67 5.53 0.90
C TYR A 282 18.85 6.64 1.58
N LEU A 283 19.21 7.02 2.80
CA LEU A 283 18.54 8.07 3.59
C LEU A 283 18.66 9.49 3.00
N LYS A 284 19.47 9.70 1.96
CA LYS A 284 19.57 10.99 1.24
C LYS A 284 18.52 11.13 0.12
N ARG A 285 17.75 10.11 -0.15
CA ARG A 285 16.71 10.17 -1.20
C ARG A 285 15.68 11.24 -0.85
N PRO A 286 15.36 12.16 -1.80
CA PRO A 286 14.48 13.30 -1.52
C PRO A 286 13.00 12.91 -1.39
N ASP A 287 12.62 11.76 -1.94
CA ASP A 287 11.26 11.22 -1.89
C ASP A 287 10.88 10.62 -0.53
N LEU A 288 11.85 10.21 0.30
CA LEU A 288 11.59 9.67 1.65
C LEU A 288 10.84 10.65 2.58
N LYS A 289 10.85 11.94 2.27
CA LYS A 289 10.04 12.94 3.01
C LYS A 289 8.54 12.69 2.92
N TYR A 290 8.10 11.91 1.94
CA TYR A 290 6.70 11.58 1.71
C TYR A 290 6.27 10.29 2.40
N ASP A 291 7.22 9.51 2.92
CA ASP A 291 6.89 8.31 3.67
C ASP A 291 6.06 8.63 4.92
N PRO A 292 5.11 7.76 5.28
CA PRO A 292 4.46 7.82 6.58
C PRO A 292 5.49 7.86 7.72
N PRO A 293 5.24 8.58 8.81
CA PRO A 293 6.20 8.73 9.92
C PRO A 293 6.71 7.39 10.49
N TRP A 294 5.85 6.37 10.54
CA TRP A 294 6.23 5.03 11.02
C TRP A 294 7.14 4.28 10.03
N ILE A 295 6.92 4.44 8.72
CA ILE A 295 7.83 3.90 7.70
C ILE A 295 9.17 4.62 7.78
N PHE A 296 9.18 5.95 7.78
CA PHE A 296 10.42 6.72 7.90
C PHE A 296 11.20 6.39 9.19
N ALA A 297 10.49 6.14 10.30
CA ALA A 297 11.11 5.72 11.56
C ALA A 297 11.76 4.33 11.45
N SER A 298 11.15 3.39 10.73
CA SER A 298 11.70 2.05 10.51
C SER A 298 12.96 2.05 9.63
N LEU A 299 13.13 3.06 8.79
CA LEU A 299 14.31 3.24 7.95
C LEU A 299 15.53 3.78 8.71
N GLN A 300 15.34 4.35 9.92
CA GLN A 300 16.44 4.94 10.68
C GLN A 300 17.46 3.88 11.16
N PRO A 301 18.75 4.21 11.32
CA PRO A 301 19.81 3.24 11.62
C PRO A 301 19.54 2.30 12.80
N ALA A 302 18.87 2.79 13.84
CA ALA A 302 18.56 1.99 15.03
C ALA A 302 17.45 0.96 14.80
N ALA A 303 16.50 1.25 13.89
CA ALA A 303 15.32 0.44 13.62
C ALA A 303 15.40 -0.32 12.29
N ASN A 304 16.39 0.00 11.43
CA ASN A 304 16.45 -0.57 10.09
C ASN A 304 16.76 -2.06 10.12
N ARG A 305 15.77 -2.87 9.75
CA ARG A 305 15.84 -4.34 9.80
C ARG A 305 16.92 -4.93 8.90
N TYR A 306 17.21 -4.29 7.75
CA TYR A 306 18.18 -4.79 6.79
C TYR A 306 19.61 -4.44 7.19
N LYS A 307 19.84 -3.19 7.65
CA LYS A 307 21.14 -2.78 8.18
C LYS A 307 21.55 -3.62 9.40
N ASN A 308 20.60 -3.93 10.26
CA ASN A 308 20.84 -4.66 11.50
C ASN A 308 20.77 -6.19 11.32
N GLY A 309 19.99 -6.67 10.35
CA GLY A 309 19.81 -8.11 10.09
C GLY A 309 20.89 -8.75 9.22
N PHE A 310 21.49 -7.98 8.28
CA PHE A 310 22.56 -8.51 7.44
C PHE A 310 23.93 -8.13 7.96
N LYS A 311 24.73 -9.13 8.33
CA LYS A 311 26.14 -8.93 8.65
C LYS A 311 26.97 -8.70 7.37
N PRO A 312 28.09 -7.94 7.44
CA PRO A 312 28.93 -7.64 6.27
C PRO A 312 29.39 -8.85 5.45
N GLU A 313 29.62 -10.01 6.09
CA GLU A 313 29.98 -11.25 5.40
C GLU A 313 28.92 -11.74 4.43
N PHE A 314 27.65 -11.34 4.59
CA PHE A 314 26.54 -11.73 3.70
C PHE A 314 26.26 -10.72 2.58
N TYR A 315 26.92 -9.56 2.55
CA TYR A 315 26.72 -8.56 1.48
C TYR A 315 27.01 -9.09 0.07
N PRO A 316 28.06 -9.92 -0.16
CA PRO A 316 28.26 -10.52 -1.48
C PRO A 316 27.08 -11.37 -1.93
N ARG A 317 26.44 -12.10 -1.02
CA ARG A 317 25.29 -12.94 -1.33
C ARG A 317 24.07 -12.11 -1.76
N ILE A 318 23.66 -11.10 -0.99
CA ILE A 318 22.49 -10.31 -1.35
C ILE A 318 22.70 -9.54 -2.67
N ARG A 319 23.93 -9.13 -2.97
CA ARG A 319 24.29 -8.55 -4.26
C ARG A 319 24.24 -9.58 -5.40
N SER A 320 24.71 -10.81 -5.16
CA SER A 320 24.62 -11.88 -6.17
C SER A 320 23.18 -12.32 -6.41
N SER A 321 22.32 -12.31 -5.38
CA SER A 321 20.88 -12.52 -5.53
C SER A 321 20.26 -11.46 -6.45
N LEU A 322 20.55 -10.18 -6.23
CA LEU A 322 20.07 -9.11 -7.10
C LEU A 322 20.55 -9.26 -8.55
N ALA A 323 21.82 -9.62 -8.72
CA ALA A 323 22.38 -9.86 -10.05
C ALA A 323 21.71 -11.04 -10.77
N LEU A 324 21.40 -12.13 -10.04
CA LEU A 324 20.64 -13.26 -10.58
C LEU A 324 19.22 -12.84 -10.97
N GLN A 325 18.53 -12.08 -10.11
CA GLN A 325 17.17 -11.61 -10.37
C GLN A 325 17.11 -10.76 -11.64
N ARG A 326 18.07 -9.88 -11.88
CA ARG A 326 18.18 -9.08 -13.10
C ARG A 326 18.30 -9.94 -14.37
N LYS A 327 19.17 -10.94 -14.35
CA LYS A 327 19.32 -11.88 -15.46
C LYS A 327 18.07 -12.72 -15.68
N LEU A 328 17.46 -13.18 -14.59
CA LEU A 328 16.22 -13.94 -14.62
C LEU A 328 15.06 -13.12 -15.20
N LEU A 329 14.91 -11.87 -14.77
CA LEU A 329 13.88 -10.96 -15.26
C LEU A 329 13.92 -10.81 -16.78
N LYS A 330 15.13 -10.53 -17.31
CA LYS A 330 15.31 -10.41 -18.76
C LYS A 330 14.98 -11.70 -19.49
N ALA A 331 15.42 -12.83 -18.95
CA ALA A 331 15.16 -14.13 -19.57
C ALA A 331 13.66 -14.51 -19.52
N LEU A 332 12.92 -14.13 -18.48
CA LEU A 332 11.46 -14.31 -18.38
C LEU A 332 10.74 -13.47 -19.43
N GLU A 333 11.12 -12.19 -19.60
CA GLU A 333 10.54 -11.31 -20.63
C GLU A 333 10.81 -11.85 -22.04
N ASP A 334 12.05 -12.27 -22.34
CA ASP A 334 12.41 -12.85 -23.63
C ASP A 334 11.64 -14.14 -23.95
N ALA A 335 11.21 -14.86 -22.93
CA ALA A 335 10.37 -16.06 -23.05
C ALA A 335 8.86 -15.74 -23.10
N GLY A 336 8.46 -14.46 -23.05
CA GLY A 336 7.07 -14.02 -23.11
C GLY A 336 6.27 -14.25 -21.82
N VAL A 337 6.93 -14.42 -20.67
CA VAL A 337 6.23 -14.47 -19.37
C VAL A 337 5.61 -13.10 -19.10
N PRO A 338 4.31 -13.02 -18.74
CA PRO A 338 3.67 -11.75 -18.45
C PRO A 338 4.26 -11.10 -17.18
N ILE A 339 5.04 -10.02 -17.35
CA ILE A 339 5.59 -9.23 -16.25
C ILE A 339 4.65 -8.08 -15.92
N MET A 340 4.41 -7.83 -14.64
CA MET A 340 3.67 -6.66 -14.15
C MET A 340 4.57 -5.85 -13.22
N ALA A 341 4.69 -4.55 -13.48
CA ALA A 341 5.45 -3.66 -12.60
C ALA A 341 4.72 -3.49 -11.27
N GLY A 342 5.45 -3.64 -10.17
CA GLY A 342 4.97 -3.47 -8.81
C GLY A 342 6.10 -3.14 -7.86
N THR A 343 5.83 -2.34 -6.83
CA THR A 343 6.86 -1.70 -6.03
C THR A 343 6.98 -2.17 -4.59
N ASP A 344 5.97 -2.90 -4.09
CA ASP A 344 5.90 -3.22 -2.66
C ASP A 344 5.87 -1.97 -1.74
N ALA A 345 5.51 -0.79 -2.32
CA ALA A 345 5.31 0.44 -1.54
C ALA A 345 4.01 0.29 -0.69
N SER A 346 3.97 0.79 0.45
CA SER A 346 4.84 1.50 1.38
C SER A 346 5.24 0.57 2.54
N ASP A 347 6.01 -0.48 2.30
CA ASP A 347 6.48 -1.39 3.37
C ASP A 347 8.02 -1.36 3.52
N VAL A 348 8.76 -1.54 2.42
CA VAL A 348 10.17 -1.93 2.50
C VAL A 348 11.16 -0.88 2.01
N GLY A 349 10.69 0.24 1.48
CA GLY A 349 11.60 1.29 1.02
C GLY A 349 11.17 2.09 -0.19
N PRO A 350 10.55 1.54 -1.26
CA PRO A 350 10.01 2.37 -2.33
C PRO A 350 8.86 3.25 -1.83
N VAL A 351 8.93 4.54 -2.14
CA VAL A 351 7.90 5.50 -1.78
C VAL A 351 6.72 5.39 -2.74
N ALA A 352 5.50 5.48 -2.21
CA ALA A 352 4.26 5.41 -2.98
C ALA A 352 4.30 6.28 -4.24
N GLY A 353 3.99 5.71 -5.40
CA GLY A 353 4.04 6.34 -6.70
C GLY A 353 5.44 6.54 -7.28
N PHE A 354 6.41 7.02 -6.49
CA PHE A 354 7.80 7.23 -6.96
C PHE A 354 8.50 5.93 -7.32
N GLY A 355 8.30 4.90 -6.51
CA GLY A 355 8.91 3.58 -6.68
C GLY A 355 8.59 2.94 -8.03
N LEU A 356 7.42 3.20 -8.63
CA LEU A 356 7.07 2.63 -9.92
C LEU A 356 8.00 3.10 -11.05
N HIS A 357 8.41 4.36 -11.01
CA HIS A 357 9.37 4.86 -11.99
C HIS A 357 10.77 4.27 -11.79
N ASP A 358 11.16 3.95 -10.54
CA ASP A 358 12.41 3.24 -10.26
C ASP A 358 12.33 1.82 -10.83
N GLU A 359 11.21 1.13 -10.63
CA GLU A 359 10.96 -0.21 -11.17
C GLU A 359 11.04 -0.26 -12.69
N LEU A 360 10.38 0.69 -13.38
CA LEU A 360 10.46 0.79 -14.85
C LEU A 360 11.88 1.10 -15.34
N GLN A 361 12.63 1.91 -14.59
CA GLN A 361 14.02 2.22 -14.92
C GLN A 361 14.93 0.99 -14.75
N GLU A 362 14.72 0.20 -13.68
CA GLU A 362 15.45 -1.06 -13.50
C GLU A 362 15.21 -2.02 -14.68
N TYR A 363 13.96 -2.15 -15.16
CA TYR A 363 13.66 -3.00 -16.31
C TYR A 363 14.41 -2.57 -17.58
N VAL A 364 14.46 -1.28 -17.86
CA VAL A 364 15.20 -0.76 -19.03
C VAL A 364 16.71 -0.95 -18.84
N ASN A 365 17.25 -0.74 -17.64
CA ASN A 365 18.65 -1.02 -17.32
C ASN A 365 19.01 -2.50 -17.54
N ASP A 366 18.05 -3.39 -17.33
CA ASP A 366 18.20 -4.85 -17.48
C ASP A 366 17.87 -5.34 -18.90
N GLY A 367 17.62 -4.41 -19.85
CA GLY A 367 17.53 -4.69 -21.29
C GLY A 367 16.12 -4.78 -21.87
N PHE A 368 15.09 -4.33 -21.14
CA PHE A 368 13.76 -4.09 -21.75
C PHE A 368 13.83 -2.86 -22.65
N THR A 369 13.06 -2.85 -23.72
CA THR A 369 12.76 -1.59 -24.41
C THR A 369 11.87 -0.73 -23.52
N PRO A 370 11.88 0.62 -23.65
CA PRO A 370 10.93 1.47 -22.92
C PRO A 370 9.46 1.09 -23.15
N PHE A 371 9.11 0.61 -24.35
CA PHE A 371 7.78 0.14 -24.66
C PHE A 371 7.41 -1.12 -23.84
N GLN A 372 8.30 -2.12 -23.79
CA GLN A 372 8.11 -3.31 -22.97
C GLN A 372 7.96 -2.94 -21.48
N ALA A 373 8.82 -2.04 -20.96
CA ALA A 373 8.69 -1.56 -19.59
C ALA A 373 7.33 -0.91 -19.33
N LEU A 374 6.84 -0.03 -20.22
CA LEU A 374 5.51 0.57 -20.10
C LEU A 374 4.38 -0.45 -20.17
N GLN A 375 4.50 -1.52 -20.98
CA GLN A 375 3.51 -2.59 -21.03
C GLN A 375 3.33 -3.28 -19.68
N THR A 376 4.40 -3.40 -18.88
CA THR A 376 4.33 -4.01 -17.54
C THR A 376 3.49 -3.19 -16.55
N ALA A 377 3.36 -1.89 -16.77
CA ALA A 377 2.57 -0.98 -15.94
C ALA A 377 1.23 -0.56 -16.59
N THR A 378 0.86 -1.11 -17.74
CA THR A 378 -0.36 -0.71 -18.46
C THR A 378 -1.17 -1.92 -18.95
N VAL A 379 -0.74 -2.54 -20.05
CA VAL A 379 -1.46 -3.62 -20.73
C VAL A 379 -1.47 -4.90 -19.91
N ASN A 380 -0.33 -5.28 -19.33
CA ASN A 380 -0.20 -6.56 -18.62
C ASN A 380 -1.06 -6.61 -17.36
N PRO A 381 -1.09 -5.58 -16.46
CA PRO A 381 -2.01 -5.53 -15.35
C PRO A 381 -3.48 -5.56 -15.79
N ALA A 382 -3.86 -4.80 -16.83
CA ALA A 382 -5.23 -4.81 -17.34
C ALA A 382 -5.67 -6.20 -17.80
N ARG A 383 -4.75 -6.96 -18.42
CA ARG A 383 -4.98 -8.35 -18.82
C ARG A 383 -5.10 -9.28 -17.61
N TYR A 384 -4.21 -9.14 -16.64
CA TYR A 384 -4.22 -9.92 -15.40
C TYR A 384 -5.53 -9.73 -14.61
N PHE A 385 -5.99 -8.49 -14.46
CA PHE A 385 -7.25 -8.18 -13.79
C PHE A 385 -8.49 -8.53 -14.63
N ARG A 386 -8.32 -9.05 -15.88
CA ARG A 386 -9.41 -9.33 -16.82
C ARG A 386 -10.23 -8.09 -17.16
N ARG A 387 -9.57 -6.93 -17.25
CA ARG A 387 -10.15 -5.60 -17.48
C ARG A 387 -9.56 -4.90 -18.73
N SER A 388 -9.05 -5.65 -19.69
CA SER A 388 -8.45 -5.09 -20.91
C SER A 388 -9.44 -4.25 -21.74
N GLN A 389 -10.74 -4.41 -21.55
CA GLN A 389 -11.78 -3.57 -22.17
C GLN A 389 -12.01 -2.25 -21.42
N GLU A 390 -11.44 -2.10 -20.21
CA GLU A 390 -11.68 -0.94 -19.35
C GLU A 390 -10.51 0.02 -19.32
N PHE A 391 -9.25 -0.47 -19.32
CA PHE A 391 -8.04 0.33 -19.20
C PHE A 391 -6.82 -0.37 -19.81
N GLY A 392 -5.64 0.25 -19.72
CA GLY A 392 -4.33 -0.26 -20.14
C GLY A 392 -3.89 0.21 -21.51
N THR A 393 -4.81 0.72 -22.36
CA THR A 393 -4.49 1.33 -23.67
C THR A 393 -5.35 2.56 -23.89
N ILE A 394 -4.94 3.44 -24.83
CA ILE A 394 -5.74 4.61 -25.25
C ILE A 394 -6.60 4.21 -26.45
N GLU A 395 -7.84 3.86 -26.19
CA GLU A 395 -8.81 3.45 -27.20
C GLU A 395 -10.22 3.96 -26.82
N PRO A 396 -11.09 4.28 -27.82
CA PRO A 396 -12.45 4.69 -27.54
C PRO A 396 -13.23 3.68 -26.69
N GLY A 397 -14.00 4.19 -25.72
CA GLY A 397 -14.81 3.41 -24.78
C GLY A 397 -14.08 3.06 -23.48
N LYS A 398 -12.75 3.11 -23.43
CA LYS A 398 -11.96 2.85 -22.23
C LYS A 398 -12.00 4.02 -21.25
N ARG A 399 -11.72 3.72 -19.99
CA ARG A 399 -11.66 4.70 -18.91
C ARG A 399 -10.56 5.73 -19.21
N ALA A 400 -10.90 7.00 -19.03
CA ALA A 400 -9.97 8.10 -19.27
C ALA A 400 -9.02 8.31 -18.08
N ASP A 401 -8.25 7.26 -17.78
CA ASP A 401 -7.07 7.30 -16.92
C ASP A 401 -5.86 7.49 -17.84
N LEU A 402 -5.34 8.72 -17.87
CA LEU A 402 -4.35 9.16 -18.85
C LEU A 402 -3.26 10.00 -18.16
N VAL A 403 -2.02 9.85 -18.62
CA VAL A 403 -0.89 10.66 -18.17
C VAL A 403 -0.35 11.48 -19.34
N LEU A 404 -0.32 12.78 -19.20
CA LEU A 404 0.31 13.70 -20.13
C LEU A 404 1.74 13.97 -19.68
N LEU A 405 2.71 13.62 -20.51
CA LEU A 405 4.14 13.75 -20.27
C LEU A 405 4.74 14.88 -21.11
N GLU A 406 5.70 15.60 -20.55
CA GLU A 406 6.45 16.66 -21.26
C GLU A 406 7.37 16.12 -22.35
N GLN A 407 7.83 14.87 -22.24
CA GLN A 407 8.81 14.27 -23.15
C GLN A 407 8.48 12.80 -23.46
N ASN A 408 9.02 12.29 -24.57
CA ASN A 408 8.78 10.95 -25.07
C ASN A 408 9.35 9.86 -24.14
N PRO A 409 8.51 9.05 -23.48
CA PRO A 409 8.98 7.97 -22.62
C PRO A 409 9.55 6.77 -23.41
N LEU A 410 9.27 6.65 -24.70
CA LEU A 410 9.88 5.62 -25.56
C LEU A 410 11.33 5.96 -25.95
N ALA A 411 11.69 7.25 -25.91
CA ALA A 411 13.08 7.67 -26.12
C ALA A 411 13.94 7.51 -24.86
N ASP A 412 13.35 7.74 -23.69
CA ASP A 412 13.96 7.60 -22.37
C ASP A 412 12.86 7.34 -21.33
N ILE A 413 12.89 6.18 -20.69
CA ILE A 413 11.87 5.78 -19.71
C ILE A 413 11.80 6.75 -18.52
N SER A 414 12.89 7.43 -18.16
CA SER A 414 12.92 8.45 -17.11
C SER A 414 11.95 9.62 -17.38
N ASN A 415 11.53 9.83 -18.64
CA ASN A 415 10.55 10.84 -19.02
C ASN A 415 9.14 10.55 -18.46
N THR A 416 8.86 9.34 -17.98
CA THR A 416 7.63 9.03 -17.23
C THR A 416 7.47 9.88 -15.97
N ARG A 417 8.56 10.41 -15.41
CA ARG A 417 8.57 11.33 -14.26
C ARG A 417 8.21 12.78 -14.63
N LYS A 418 8.24 13.13 -15.93
CA LYS A 418 8.02 14.51 -16.41
C LYS A 418 6.54 14.73 -16.71
N ILE A 419 5.73 14.70 -15.67
CA ILE A 419 4.26 14.74 -15.75
C ILE A 419 3.76 16.17 -15.89
N ALA A 420 3.08 16.46 -17.01
CA ALA A 420 2.38 17.72 -17.25
C ALA A 420 0.98 17.74 -16.59
N GLY A 421 0.40 16.55 -16.39
CA GLY A 421 -0.87 16.39 -15.70
C GLY A 421 -1.43 14.97 -15.85
N VAL A 422 -2.45 14.65 -15.09
CA VAL A 422 -3.07 13.33 -15.03
C VAL A 422 -4.59 13.45 -15.14
N SER A 423 -5.20 12.63 -15.98
CA SER A 423 -6.64 12.43 -16.01
C SER A 423 -6.98 11.16 -15.23
N VAL A 424 -7.83 11.29 -14.24
CA VAL A 424 -8.32 10.16 -13.42
C VAL A 424 -9.82 10.06 -13.60
N ARG A 425 -10.27 9.00 -14.26
CA ARG A 425 -11.70 8.82 -14.60
C ARG A 425 -12.32 10.08 -15.25
N GLY A 426 -11.52 10.75 -16.12
CA GLY A 426 -11.91 11.98 -16.81
C GLY A 426 -11.82 13.27 -16.00
N ARG A 427 -11.43 13.22 -14.73
CA ARG A 427 -11.07 14.42 -13.96
C ARG A 427 -9.61 14.78 -14.28
N TRP A 428 -9.40 15.97 -14.81
CA TRP A 428 -8.07 16.48 -15.11
C TRP A 428 -7.45 17.16 -13.89
N LEU A 429 -6.24 16.75 -13.56
CA LEU A 429 -5.36 17.35 -12.56
C LEU A 429 -4.13 17.87 -13.31
N ASP A 430 -3.95 19.17 -13.35
CA ASP A 430 -2.78 19.76 -13.96
C ASP A 430 -1.55 19.69 -13.05
N HIS A 431 -0.38 20.08 -13.58
CA HIS A 431 0.88 20.02 -12.85
C HIS A 431 0.82 20.77 -11.51
N ASN A 432 0.15 21.94 -11.46
CA ASN A 432 0.08 22.74 -10.24
C ASN A 432 -0.85 22.09 -9.19
N GLU A 433 -1.96 21.53 -9.63
CA GLU A 433 -2.88 20.79 -8.76
C GLU A 433 -2.17 19.55 -8.17
N LEU A 434 -1.44 18.79 -8.99
CA LEU A 434 -0.67 17.63 -8.54
C LEU A 434 0.44 18.02 -7.55
N ALA A 435 1.18 19.11 -7.85
CA ALA A 435 2.22 19.61 -6.96
C ALA A 435 1.64 20.05 -5.60
N ALA A 436 0.52 20.76 -5.59
CA ALA A 436 -0.14 21.19 -4.36
C ALA A 436 -0.64 20.00 -3.51
N LEU A 437 -1.18 18.96 -4.16
CA LEU A 437 -1.60 17.73 -3.49
C LEU A 437 -0.40 17.01 -2.83
N MET A 438 0.74 16.92 -3.51
CA MET A 438 1.95 16.31 -2.94
C MET A 438 2.53 17.14 -1.80
N GLU A 439 2.56 18.48 -1.93
CA GLU A 439 3.14 19.36 -0.93
C GLU A 439 2.47 19.22 0.44
N ASP A 440 1.16 18.92 0.46
CA ASP A 440 0.40 18.74 1.70
C ASP A 440 0.70 17.41 2.43
N VAL A 441 1.16 16.38 1.73
CA VAL A 441 1.32 15.01 2.29
C VAL A 441 2.21 14.98 3.53
N PRO A 442 3.43 15.54 3.55
CA PRO A 442 4.29 15.52 4.74
C PRO A 442 3.68 16.23 5.95
N ALA A 443 2.82 17.24 5.72
CA ALA A 443 2.16 17.98 6.79
C ALA A 443 0.85 17.31 7.25
N ALA A 444 0.25 16.47 6.41
CA ALA A 444 -1.02 15.80 6.71
C ALA A 444 -0.87 14.78 7.86
N TYR A 445 0.19 13.98 7.86
CA TYR A 445 0.42 12.97 8.91
C TYR A 445 0.51 13.55 10.32
N PRO A 446 1.35 14.57 10.60
CA PRO A 446 1.39 15.18 11.93
C PRO A 446 0.05 15.79 12.35
N ARG A 447 -0.73 16.37 11.41
CA ARG A 447 -2.07 16.89 11.71
C ARG A 447 -3.04 15.77 12.10
N GLN A 448 -3.05 14.65 11.35
CA GLN A 448 -3.88 13.49 11.64
C GLN A 448 -3.53 12.86 12.98
N ILE A 449 -2.23 12.68 13.28
CA ILE A 449 -1.75 12.13 14.55
C ILE A 449 -2.23 12.99 15.72
N LYS A 450 -2.06 14.31 15.65
CA LYS A 450 -2.49 15.23 16.72
C LYS A 450 -4.01 15.26 16.90
N GLN A 451 -4.76 15.26 15.80
CA GLN A 451 -6.21 15.17 15.85
C GLN A 451 -6.64 13.85 16.50
N LEU A 452 -6.04 12.73 16.10
CA LEU A 452 -6.34 11.43 16.67
C LEU A 452 -6.00 11.36 18.16
N GLN A 453 -4.86 11.90 18.60
CA GLN A 453 -4.50 12.01 20.01
C GLN A 453 -5.60 12.75 20.80
N HIS A 454 -6.10 13.86 20.27
CA HIS A 454 -7.20 14.63 20.88
C HIS A 454 -8.49 13.82 20.94
N GLU A 455 -8.88 13.13 19.87
CA GLU A 455 -10.10 12.31 19.82
C GLU A 455 -10.03 11.10 20.76
N LEU A 456 -8.87 10.44 20.84
CA LEU A 456 -8.65 9.32 21.79
C LEU A 456 -8.85 9.76 23.24
N GLU A 457 -8.54 11.02 23.57
CA GLU A 457 -8.79 11.60 24.88
C GLU A 457 -10.24 12.01 25.10
N ALA A 458 -10.83 12.70 24.12
CA ALA A 458 -12.12 13.37 24.27
C ALA A 458 -13.31 12.46 23.93
N ASN A 459 -13.18 11.62 22.89
CA ASN A 459 -14.25 10.77 22.36
C ASN A 459 -13.71 9.47 21.74
N PRO A 460 -13.27 8.49 22.57
CA PRO A 460 -12.66 7.24 22.10
C PRO A 460 -13.49 6.48 21.08
N ALA A 461 -14.84 6.52 21.19
CA ALA A 461 -15.72 5.83 20.25
C ALA A 461 -15.70 6.49 18.85
N GLN A 462 -15.49 7.79 18.77
CA GLN A 462 -15.30 8.48 17.47
C GLN A 462 -13.92 8.19 16.91
N ALA A 463 -12.89 8.21 17.77
CA ALA A 463 -11.53 7.83 17.38
C ALA A 463 -11.49 6.40 16.81
N GLN A 464 -12.17 5.44 17.46
CA GLN A 464 -12.25 4.07 16.97
C GLN A 464 -12.86 4.00 15.57
N ARG A 465 -14.02 4.64 15.34
CA ARG A 465 -14.64 4.68 14.00
C ARG A 465 -13.74 5.30 12.94
N TYR A 466 -13.02 6.37 13.29
CA TYR A 466 -12.07 6.98 12.38
C TYR A 466 -10.93 6.00 12.02
N LEU A 467 -10.41 5.25 13.00
CA LEU A 467 -9.35 4.28 12.80
C LEU A 467 -9.83 3.06 11.98
N ASP A 468 -11.03 2.57 12.24
CA ASP A 468 -11.62 1.47 11.46
C ASP A 468 -11.67 1.81 9.96
N ASP A 469 -11.90 3.08 9.64
CA ASP A 469 -12.01 3.58 8.26
C ASP A 469 -10.66 4.01 7.65
N ASN A 470 -9.63 4.36 8.44
CA ASN A 470 -8.43 5.04 7.95
C ASN A 470 -7.09 4.45 8.43
N ASP A 471 -7.10 3.44 9.29
CA ASP A 471 -5.87 2.81 9.84
C ASP A 471 -5.91 1.28 9.69
N PRO A 472 -5.94 0.75 8.47
CA PRO A 472 -6.13 -0.69 8.22
C PRO A 472 -5.02 -1.57 8.79
N LEU A 473 -3.84 -1.01 9.06
CA LEU A 473 -2.66 -1.72 9.55
C LEU A 473 -2.25 -1.30 10.97
N ASP A 474 -3.10 -0.53 11.66
CA ASP A 474 -2.91 -0.05 13.04
C ASP A 474 -1.68 0.86 13.25
N ASN A 475 -1.08 1.37 12.19
CA ASN A 475 0.16 2.17 12.26
C ASN A 475 -0.10 3.59 12.75
N LEU A 476 -1.20 4.20 12.32
CA LEU A 476 -1.59 5.54 12.74
C LEU A 476 -1.95 5.56 14.23
N SER A 477 -2.73 4.58 14.69
CA SER A 477 -3.10 4.42 16.10
C SER A 477 -1.90 4.16 16.99
N ALA A 478 -0.99 3.26 16.58
CA ALA A 478 0.24 2.98 17.30
C ALA A 478 1.12 4.23 17.41
N THR A 479 1.25 5.01 16.33
CA THR A 479 2.02 6.26 16.32
C THR A 479 1.38 7.33 17.22
N ALA A 480 0.06 7.46 17.21
CA ALA A 480 -0.65 8.42 18.07
C ALA A 480 -0.50 8.06 19.56
N LEU A 481 -0.67 6.80 19.93
CA LEU A 481 -0.57 6.35 21.32
C LEU A 481 0.87 6.39 21.84
N SER A 482 1.87 5.97 21.05
CA SER A 482 3.28 6.07 21.43
C SER A 482 3.73 7.52 21.53
N GLY A 483 3.25 8.40 20.66
CA GLY A 483 3.48 9.85 20.74
C GLY A 483 2.91 10.46 22.02
N LEU A 484 1.70 10.08 22.43
CA LEU A 484 1.13 10.50 23.73
C LEU A 484 2.05 10.12 24.90
N ALA A 485 2.54 8.88 24.91
CA ALA A 485 3.47 8.45 25.97
C ALA A 485 4.79 9.22 25.92
N ALA A 486 5.36 9.40 24.74
CA ALA A 486 6.65 10.06 24.54
C ALA A 486 6.64 11.57 24.86
N GLU A 487 5.54 12.26 24.59
CA GLU A 487 5.37 13.71 24.74
C GLU A 487 4.75 14.10 26.09
N GLN A 488 3.80 13.32 26.60
CA GLN A 488 3.00 13.64 27.78
C GLN A 488 3.19 12.63 28.94
N GLY A 489 4.02 11.61 28.72
CA GLY A 489 4.37 10.60 29.73
C GLY A 489 3.38 9.42 29.81
N ALA A 490 3.86 8.31 30.36
CA ALA A 490 3.11 7.07 30.49
C ALA A 490 1.84 7.20 31.33
N THR A 491 1.80 8.11 32.31
CA THR A 491 0.60 8.38 33.12
C THR A 491 -0.55 8.90 32.26
N LYS A 492 -0.25 9.76 31.31
CA LYS A 492 -1.26 10.29 30.36
C LYS A 492 -1.78 9.17 29.46
N LEU A 493 -0.88 8.34 28.91
CA LEU A 493 -1.27 7.17 28.12
C LEU A 493 -2.18 6.25 28.94
N ARG A 494 -1.85 5.98 30.22
CA ARG A 494 -2.68 5.15 31.11
C ARG A 494 -4.12 5.67 31.21
N LEU A 495 -4.29 6.99 31.35
CA LEU A 495 -5.62 7.59 31.41
C LEU A 495 -6.39 7.40 30.09
N VAL A 496 -5.73 7.56 28.95
CA VAL A 496 -6.35 7.31 27.63
C VAL A 496 -6.74 5.85 27.48
N VAL A 497 -5.86 4.90 27.80
CA VAL A 497 -6.15 3.45 27.77
C VAL A 497 -7.37 3.11 28.64
N LEU A 498 -7.44 3.64 29.86
CA LEU A 498 -8.59 3.44 30.75
C LEU A 498 -9.88 4.04 30.16
N ASN A 499 -9.81 5.17 29.49
CA ASN A 499 -10.95 5.80 28.85
C ASN A 499 -11.45 4.98 27.64
N ILE A 500 -10.55 4.47 26.82
CA ILE A 500 -10.87 3.57 25.70
C ILE A 500 -11.57 2.31 26.24
N ARG A 501 -11.03 1.66 27.27
CA ARG A 501 -11.63 0.45 27.89
C ARG A 501 -12.99 0.70 28.53
N ARG A 502 -13.24 1.89 29.05
CA ARG A 502 -14.58 2.28 29.54
C ARG A 502 -15.58 2.43 28.41
N SER A 503 -15.13 2.95 27.26
CA SER A 503 -15.97 3.11 26.06
C SER A 503 -16.22 1.76 25.38
N ASP A 504 -15.18 0.95 25.22
CA ASP A 504 -15.22 -0.39 24.67
C ASP A 504 -14.20 -1.31 25.38
N PRO A 505 -14.68 -2.20 26.31
CA PRO A 505 -13.80 -3.13 27.01
C PRO A 505 -13.06 -4.13 26.12
N LYS A 506 -13.50 -4.31 24.87
CA LYS A 506 -12.90 -5.23 23.88
C LYS A 506 -12.17 -4.51 22.75
N SER A 507 -11.95 -3.20 22.87
CA SER A 507 -11.25 -2.43 21.86
C SER A 507 -9.86 -3.04 21.55
N ALA A 508 -9.62 -3.33 20.28
CA ALA A 508 -8.34 -3.83 19.81
C ALA A 508 -7.19 -2.84 20.06
N LEU A 509 -7.48 -1.53 20.15
CA LEU A 509 -6.49 -0.47 20.38
C LEU A 509 -5.72 -0.64 21.69
N VAL A 510 -6.32 -1.32 22.67
CA VAL A 510 -5.76 -1.50 24.02
C VAL A 510 -5.64 -2.99 24.41
N SER A 511 -5.55 -3.86 23.41
CA SER A 511 -5.20 -5.27 23.58
C SER A 511 -3.79 -5.44 24.15
N GLU A 512 -3.50 -6.61 24.72
CA GLU A 512 -2.17 -6.97 25.22
C GLU A 512 -1.09 -6.72 24.17
N GLU A 513 -1.31 -7.25 22.96
CA GLU A 513 -0.36 -7.16 21.86
C GLU A 513 -0.09 -5.71 21.45
N LYS A 514 -1.13 -4.88 21.36
CA LYS A 514 -0.99 -3.46 21.00
C LYS A 514 -0.22 -2.67 22.06
N ILE A 515 -0.56 -2.85 23.33
CA ILE A 515 0.15 -2.20 24.43
C ILE A 515 1.61 -2.68 24.47
N ASN A 516 1.86 -3.96 24.22
CA ASN A 516 3.21 -4.51 24.12
C ASN A 516 4.01 -3.86 22.98
N GLY A 517 3.41 -3.75 21.80
CA GLY A 517 4.00 -3.08 20.64
C GLY A 517 4.33 -1.61 20.90
N LEU A 518 3.48 -0.87 21.66
CA LEU A 518 3.77 0.51 22.08
C LEU A 518 5.02 0.58 22.96
N GLY A 519 5.20 -0.39 23.86
CA GLY A 519 6.42 -0.48 24.69
C GLY A 519 7.68 -0.62 23.83
N TYR A 520 7.68 -1.52 22.86
CA TYR A 520 8.81 -1.68 21.92
C TYR A 520 9.03 -0.45 21.04
N THR A 521 7.96 0.20 20.57
CA THR A 521 8.08 1.47 19.83
C THR A 521 8.81 2.52 20.66
N LEU A 522 8.47 2.66 21.93
CA LEU A 522 9.13 3.60 22.85
C LEU A 522 10.59 3.23 23.12
N LEU A 523 10.93 1.93 23.22
CA LEU A 523 12.32 1.47 23.30
C LEU A 523 13.13 1.91 22.08
N ASN A 524 12.58 1.71 20.88
CA ASN A 524 13.21 2.11 19.62
C ASN A 524 13.42 3.64 19.55
N LEU A 525 12.48 4.41 20.10
CA LEU A 525 12.59 5.87 20.27
C LEU A 525 13.52 6.29 21.41
N LYS A 526 14.16 5.33 22.11
CA LYS A 526 15.02 5.56 23.29
C LYS A 526 14.31 6.28 24.46
N LYS A 527 12.99 6.11 24.54
CA LYS A 527 12.14 6.62 25.62
C LYS A 527 11.99 5.53 26.70
N TYR A 528 13.13 5.18 27.32
CA TYR A 528 13.23 4.05 28.24
C TYR A 528 12.29 4.13 29.45
N PRO A 529 12.16 5.28 30.17
CA PRO A 529 11.23 5.39 31.29
C PRO A 529 9.78 5.16 30.89
N GLU A 530 9.36 5.72 29.75
CA GLU A 530 8.01 5.57 29.22
C GLU A 530 7.76 4.13 28.75
N ALA A 531 8.74 3.49 28.10
CA ALA A 531 8.66 2.10 27.66
C ALA A 531 8.45 1.14 28.84
N ILE A 532 9.28 1.27 29.89
CA ILE A 532 9.19 0.48 31.12
C ILE A 532 7.81 0.65 31.78
N ALA A 533 7.33 1.90 31.86
CA ALA A 533 6.03 2.16 32.45
C ALA A 533 4.87 1.56 31.62
N VAL A 534 4.98 1.53 30.28
CA VAL A 534 4.01 0.91 29.39
C VAL A 534 4.04 -0.62 29.53
N PHE A 535 5.19 -1.26 29.54
CA PHE A 535 5.29 -2.70 29.77
C PHE A 535 4.76 -3.10 31.15
N ARG A 536 5.08 -2.34 32.19
CA ARG A 536 4.52 -2.54 33.53
C ARG A 536 2.99 -2.43 33.52
N MET A 537 2.44 -1.41 32.85
CA MET A 537 1.00 -1.27 32.68
C MET A 537 0.40 -2.52 32.01
N ASN A 538 1.10 -3.09 31.01
CA ASN A 538 0.65 -4.28 30.31
C ASN A 538 0.61 -5.52 31.23
N THR A 539 1.61 -5.69 32.13
CA THR A 539 1.58 -6.78 33.15
C THR A 539 0.44 -6.61 34.15
N GLU A 540 0.14 -5.37 34.56
CA GLU A 540 -0.98 -5.07 35.47
C GLU A 540 -2.34 -5.36 34.81
N ASP A 541 -2.48 -5.08 33.53
CA ASP A 541 -3.72 -5.23 32.76
C ASP A 541 -3.95 -6.68 32.29
N PHE A 542 -2.87 -7.44 32.05
CA PHE A 542 -2.90 -8.84 31.58
C PHE A 542 -2.02 -9.75 32.46
N PRO A 543 -2.35 -9.92 33.75
CA PRO A 543 -1.47 -10.57 34.72
C PRO A 543 -1.30 -12.09 34.49
N GLN A 544 -2.07 -12.70 33.60
CA GLN A 544 -1.97 -14.11 33.24
C GLN A 544 -1.12 -14.36 31.99
N SER A 545 -0.66 -13.32 31.32
CA SER A 545 0.14 -13.45 30.10
C SER A 545 1.64 -13.44 30.42
N ALA A 546 2.31 -14.56 30.16
CA ALA A 546 3.78 -14.66 30.29
C ALA A 546 4.50 -13.66 29.38
N ASN A 547 3.97 -13.42 28.17
CA ASN A 547 4.55 -12.49 27.19
C ASN A 547 4.71 -11.06 27.74
N THR A 548 3.76 -10.59 28.58
CA THR A 548 3.86 -9.23 29.15
C THR A 548 5.01 -9.10 30.15
N TYR A 549 5.25 -10.16 30.95
CA TYR A 549 6.36 -10.20 31.90
C TYR A 549 7.71 -10.34 31.20
N ASP A 550 7.79 -11.15 30.14
CA ASP A 550 9.01 -11.31 29.36
C ASP A 550 9.43 -9.97 28.73
N SER A 551 8.48 -9.27 28.10
CA SER A 551 8.73 -7.94 27.49
C SER A 551 9.10 -6.89 28.53
N TYR A 552 8.47 -6.92 29.72
CA TYR A 552 8.82 -6.02 30.82
C TYR A 552 10.23 -6.31 31.33
N ALA A 553 10.60 -7.59 31.51
CA ALA A 553 11.93 -7.99 31.94
C ALA A 553 13.01 -7.59 30.92
N GLU A 554 12.73 -7.72 29.61
CA GLU A 554 13.64 -7.31 28.53
C GLU A 554 13.92 -5.80 28.53
N ALA A 555 12.93 -4.98 28.89
CA ALA A 555 13.06 -3.53 28.92
C ALA A 555 13.92 -3.02 30.10
N LEU A 556 14.00 -3.74 31.21
CA LEU A 556 14.67 -3.31 32.45
C LEU A 556 16.20 -3.19 32.33
N PRO A 557 16.95 -4.13 31.71
CA PRO A 557 18.41 -4.02 31.54
C PRO A 557 18.85 -2.85 30.67
N SER A 558 17.97 -2.38 29.82
CA SER A 558 18.23 -1.24 28.92
C SER A 558 18.30 0.11 29.67
N SER A 559 17.92 0.15 30.96
CA SER A 559 17.77 1.39 31.73
C SER A 559 18.78 1.59 32.86
N SER A 560 19.30 0.57 33.51
CA SER A 560 20.45 0.57 34.45
C SER A 560 20.61 -0.75 35.22
N PRO A 561 21.80 -1.04 35.85
CA PRO A 561 22.07 -2.29 36.57
C PRO A 561 21.24 -2.52 37.84
N GLU A 562 20.58 -1.49 38.38
CA GLU A 562 19.89 -1.57 39.68
C GLU A 562 18.43 -2.04 39.64
N THR A 563 17.78 -2.04 38.43
CA THR A 563 16.35 -2.34 38.29
C THR A 563 16.03 -3.79 37.92
N GLY A 564 17.06 -4.58 37.57
CA GLY A 564 16.88 -6.01 37.20
C GLY A 564 16.38 -6.93 38.32
N ALA A 565 16.42 -6.48 39.57
CA ALA A 565 16.00 -7.26 40.73
C ALA A 565 14.46 -7.26 40.96
N GLU A 566 13.74 -6.23 40.48
CA GLU A 566 12.28 -6.16 40.64
C GLU A 566 11.50 -7.09 39.68
N ALA A 567 12.06 -7.34 38.47
CA ALA A 567 11.41 -8.20 37.48
C ALA A 567 11.50 -9.70 37.83
N MET A 568 12.54 -10.11 38.58
CA MET A 568 12.71 -11.50 39.00
C MET A 568 11.81 -11.92 40.18
N ALA A 569 11.04 -11.00 40.76
CA ALA A 569 10.13 -11.28 41.86
C ALA A 569 8.69 -11.64 41.43
N ALA A 570 8.43 -11.84 40.13
CA ALA A 570 7.14 -12.29 39.63
C ALA A 570 6.92 -13.77 40.01
N PRO A 571 5.74 -14.17 40.52
CA PRO A 571 5.48 -15.53 40.89
C PRO A 571 5.41 -16.44 39.66
N HIS A 572 6.31 -17.41 39.59
CA HIS A 572 6.15 -18.56 38.72
C HIS A 572 4.90 -19.33 39.22
N ALA A 573 3.79 -19.19 38.50
CA ALA A 573 2.60 -20.01 38.69
C ALA A 573 2.25 -20.73 37.37
#